data_96b8ba5648d8b54734d22a9326ba8140
#
_entry.id   96b8ba5648d8b54734d22a9326ba8140
#
_cell.length_a   1.000
_cell.length_b   1.000
_cell.length_c   1.000
_cell.angle_alpha   90.00
_cell.angle_beta   90.00
_cell.angle_gamma   90.00
#
_symmetry.space_group_name_H-M   'P 1'
#
loop_
_entity.id
_entity.type
_entity.pdbx_description
1 polymer ?
#
loop_
_entity_poly.entity_id
_entity_poly.type
_entity_poly.pdbx_seq_one_letter_code
_entity_poly.pdbx_strand_id
1 'polypeptide(L)'
;EDLKAIRSAAKSGKSGVVIGGGLLGLEAAGALKALGLETHVVEFAPVLMAEQLDGQGGHLLRRKIESMGVQVHTSKSTSEILMHGGEQAKHRLAFADGSQLEVDVVVFSTGIRPQDTLGRYGDLAIAERGGIVIDDHCLTSDPDIYAIGECAAWQGRFFGLVAPGYKMAQITVDHLLGGDSRFEGADMSAKLKLLGVSVGSIGDA
;
A
#
# COMPACT_ATOMS: atom_id res chain seq x y z
N GLU A 1 -16.36 0.21 -0.57
CA GLU A 1 -16.89 1.56 -0.85
C GLU A 1 -15.98 2.32 -1.81
N ASP A 2 -14.69 2.40 -1.57
CA ASP A 2 -13.72 3.19 -2.36
C ASP A 2 -13.67 2.79 -3.84
N LEU A 3 -13.68 1.48 -4.15
CA LEU A 3 -13.69 1.01 -5.54
C LEU A 3 -14.92 1.51 -6.33
N LYS A 4 -16.08 1.58 -5.68
CA LYS A 4 -17.30 2.12 -6.31
C LYS A 4 -17.18 3.62 -6.53
N ALA A 5 -16.62 4.35 -5.56
CA ALA A 5 -16.37 5.79 -5.64
C ALA A 5 -15.40 6.12 -6.77
N ILE A 6 -14.26 5.41 -6.86
CA ILE A 6 -13.28 5.56 -7.94
C ILE A 6 -13.91 5.33 -9.31
N ARG A 7 -14.67 4.23 -9.48
CA ARG A 7 -15.37 3.93 -10.73
C ARG A 7 -16.42 4.97 -11.09
N SER A 8 -17.12 5.52 -10.11
CA SER A 8 -18.13 6.56 -10.34
C SER A 8 -17.44 7.87 -10.79
N ALA A 9 -16.41 8.30 -10.08
CA ALA A 9 -15.66 9.51 -10.43
C ALA A 9 -14.97 9.39 -11.80
N ALA A 10 -14.46 8.21 -12.15
CA ALA A 10 -13.83 7.96 -13.44
C ALA A 10 -14.78 8.05 -14.64
N LYS A 11 -16.10 7.89 -14.45
CA LYS A 11 -17.08 8.01 -15.55
C LYS A 11 -17.23 9.44 -16.07
N SER A 12 -17.11 10.44 -15.20
CA SER A 12 -17.23 11.86 -15.52
C SER A 12 -15.87 12.56 -15.63
N GLY A 13 -14.84 12.02 -14.97
CA GLY A 13 -13.49 12.55 -14.97
C GLY A 13 -12.71 12.26 -16.27
N LYS A 14 -11.70 13.06 -16.53
CA LYS A 14 -10.76 12.90 -17.66
C LYS A 14 -9.34 12.61 -17.19
N SER A 15 -9.01 12.99 -15.95
CA SER A 15 -7.68 12.85 -15.38
C SER A 15 -7.73 12.30 -13.95
N GLY A 16 -6.71 11.55 -13.55
CA GLY A 16 -6.61 11.02 -12.22
C GLY A 16 -5.17 10.95 -11.74
N VAL A 17 -4.97 11.10 -10.44
CA VAL A 17 -3.67 10.95 -9.80
C VAL A 17 -3.72 9.89 -8.71
N VAL A 18 -2.67 9.09 -8.66
CA VAL A 18 -2.39 8.21 -7.51
C VAL A 18 -1.22 8.81 -6.73
N ILE A 19 -1.44 9.06 -5.45
CA ILE A 19 -0.40 9.48 -4.51
C ILE A 19 0.17 8.23 -3.85
N GLY A 20 1.45 7.94 -4.16
CA GLY A 20 2.18 6.74 -3.78
C GLY A 20 2.58 5.90 -5.00
N GLY A 21 3.90 5.75 -5.20
CA GLY A 21 4.51 5.00 -6.31
C GLY A 21 4.99 3.61 -5.93
N GLY A 22 4.44 3.03 -4.85
CA GLY A 22 4.67 1.65 -4.46
C GLY A 22 3.81 0.66 -5.26
N LEU A 23 3.85 -0.63 -4.87
CA LEU A 23 3.18 -1.73 -5.55
C LEU A 23 1.69 -1.45 -5.81
N LEU A 24 0.92 -1.19 -4.75
CA LEU A 24 -0.52 -0.95 -4.86
C LEU A 24 -0.85 0.35 -5.59
N GLY A 25 -0.01 1.38 -5.43
CA GLY A 25 -0.20 2.65 -6.13
C GLY A 25 -0.06 2.51 -7.64
N LEU A 26 0.91 1.74 -8.10
CA LEU A 26 1.10 1.46 -9.52
C LEU A 26 -0.03 0.59 -10.09
N GLU A 27 -0.54 -0.37 -9.31
CA GLU A 27 -1.74 -1.14 -9.70
C GLU A 27 -2.98 -0.25 -9.82
N ALA A 28 -3.17 0.67 -8.86
CA ALA A 28 -4.24 1.66 -8.91
C ALA A 28 -4.10 2.59 -10.12
N ALA A 29 -2.89 3.05 -10.45
CA ALA A 29 -2.63 3.84 -11.65
C ALA A 29 -2.96 3.07 -12.93
N GLY A 30 -2.63 1.78 -12.98
CA GLY A 30 -3.03 0.89 -14.08
C GLY A 30 -4.55 0.79 -14.22
N ALA A 31 -5.27 0.71 -13.11
CA ALA A 31 -6.72 0.69 -13.10
C ALA A 31 -7.34 2.01 -13.59
N LEU A 32 -6.82 3.17 -13.15
CA LEU A 32 -7.28 4.48 -13.64
C LEU A 32 -7.06 4.62 -15.15
N LYS A 33 -5.89 4.20 -15.63
CA LYS A 33 -5.59 4.20 -17.06
C LYS A 33 -6.52 3.28 -17.86
N ALA A 34 -6.81 2.09 -17.35
CA ALA A 34 -7.75 1.16 -17.99
C ALA A 34 -9.18 1.70 -18.03
N LEU A 35 -9.54 2.62 -17.12
CA LEU A 35 -10.80 3.37 -17.13
C LEU A 35 -10.78 4.56 -18.09
N GLY A 36 -9.69 4.81 -18.81
CA GLY A 36 -9.55 5.84 -19.83
C GLY A 36 -9.10 7.21 -19.32
N LEU A 37 -8.67 7.33 -18.07
CA LEU A 37 -8.20 8.59 -17.51
C LEU A 37 -6.75 8.90 -17.94
N GLU A 38 -6.45 10.17 -18.21
CA GLU A 38 -5.09 10.69 -18.17
C GLU A 38 -4.56 10.47 -16.74
N THR A 39 -3.53 9.64 -16.61
CA THR A 39 -3.14 9.09 -15.30
C THR A 39 -1.79 9.61 -14.87
N HIS A 40 -1.73 10.11 -13.65
CA HIS A 40 -0.54 10.59 -12.97
C HIS A 40 -0.23 9.71 -11.75
N VAL A 41 1.06 9.52 -11.47
CA VAL A 41 1.58 8.96 -10.22
C VAL A 41 2.46 10.00 -9.56
N VAL A 42 2.19 10.31 -8.31
CA VAL A 42 3.01 11.21 -7.47
C VAL A 42 3.69 10.38 -6.39
N GLU A 43 5.02 10.44 -6.34
CA GLU A 43 5.83 9.70 -5.38
C GLU A 43 6.77 10.65 -4.64
N PHE A 44 6.82 10.52 -3.31
CA PHE A 44 7.72 11.30 -2.46
C PHE A 44 9.18 10.87 -2.63
N ALA A 45 9.43 9.57 -2.76
CA ALA A 45 10.74 9.02 -2.99
C ALA A 45 11.30 9.40 -4.38
N PRO A 46 12.62 9.38 -4.58
CA PRO A 46 13.22 9.69 -5.87
C PRO A 46 12.97 8.62 -6.95
N VAL A 47 12.55 7.42 -6.54
CA VAL A 47 12.30 6.28 -7.43
C VAL A 47 10.97 5.60 -7.11
N LEU A 48 10.40 4.89 -8.08
CA LEU A 48 9.23 4.03 -7.86
C LEU A 48 9.65 2.75 -7.14
N MET A 49 8.72 2.21 -6.31
CA MET A 49 8.92 0.97 -5.54
C MET A 49 10.21 0.96 -4.71
N ALA A 50 10.51 2.08 -4.03
CA ALA A 50 11.75 2.28 -3.27
C ALA A 50 11.99 1.24 -2.16
N GLU A 51 10.95 0.56 -1.68
CA GLU A 51 11.07 -0.54 -0.71
C GLU A 51 11.45 -1.89 -1.34
N GLN A 52 11.31 -2.04 -2.67
CA GLN A 52 11.52 -3.30 -3.38
C GLN A 52 12.58 -3.23 -4.47
N LEU A 53 12.96 -2.04 -4.91
CA LEU A 53 13.89 -1.83 -6.02
C LEU A 53 15.01 -0.87 -5.62
N ASP A 54 16.19 -1.13 -6.12
CA ASP A 54 17.29 -0.16 -6.10
C ASP A 54 17.02 1.04 -7.04
N GLY A 55 17.90 2.03 -6.99
CA GLY A 55 17.76 3.24 -7.79
C GLY A 55 17.72 2.97 -9.30
N GLN A 56 18.50 1.99 -9.81
CA GLN A 56 18.52 1.65 -11.23
C GLN A 56 17.22 0.94 -11.66
N GLY A 57 16.77 -0.03 -10.88
CA GLY A 57 15.51 -0.73 -11.08
C GLY A 57 14.32 0.22 -11.06
N GLY A 58 14.26 1.13 -10.08
CA GLY A 58 13.19 2.13 -9.98
C GLY A 58 13.17 3.10 -11.15
N HIS A 59 14.34 3.55 -11.65
CA HIS A 59 14.40 4.39 -12.85
C HIS A 59 14.01 3.63 -14.13
N LEU A 60 14.38 2.36 -14.26
CA LEU A 60 13.96 1.53 -15.39
C LEU A 60 12.45 1.34 -15.38
N LEU A 61 11.88 1.04 -14.22
CA LEU A 61 10.44 0.91 -14.03
C LEU A 61 9.72 2.21 -14.41
N ARG A 62 10.19 3.36 -13.92
CA ARG A 62 9.65 4.67 -14.28
C ARG A 62 9.56 4.86 -15.79
N ARG A 63 10.67 4.68 -16.53
CA ARG A 63 10.68 4.82 -18.00
C ARG A 63 9.66 3.88 -18.66
N LYS A 64 9.53 2.67 -18.14
CA LYS A 64 8.57 1.70 -18.67
C LYS A 64 7.13 2.14 -18.43
N ILE A 65 6.81 2.63 -17.24
CA ILE A 65 5.48 3.16 -16.87
C ILE A 65 5.14 4.40 -17.73
N GLU A 66 6.10 5.33 -17.89
CA GLU A 66 5.94 6.52 -18.74
C GLU A 66 5.71 6.14 -20.21
N SER A 67 6.41 5.12 -20.74
CA SER A 67 6.22 4.64 -22.12
C SER A 67 4.82 4.05 -22.37
N MET A 68 4.11 3.70 -21.30
CA MET A 68 2.72 3.25 -21.37
C MET A 68 1.71 4.40 -21.23
N GLY A 69 2.18 5.66 -21.17
CA GLY A 69 1.36 6.85 -21.12
C GLY A 69 0.82 7.19 -19.73
N VAL A 70 1.52 6.78 -18.67
CA VAL A 70 1.30 7.26 -17.29
C VAL A 70 2.36 8.32 -16.98
N GLN A 71 1.96 9.47 -16.47
CA GLN A 71 2.88 10.53 -16.06
C GLN A 71 3.39 10.28 -14.64
N VAL A 72 4.71 10.25 -14.46
CA VAL A 72 5.33 9.93 -13.17
C VAL A 72 6.08 11.14 -12.61
N HIS A 73 5.70 11.54 -11.41
CA HIS A 73 6.26 12.66 -10.66
C HIS A 73 6.94 12.12 -9.39
N THR A 74 8.23 11.84 -9.46
CA THR A 74 9.04 11.43 -8.29
C THR A 74 9.64 12.64 -7.58
N SER A 75 10.14 12.46 -6.35
CA SER A 75 10.65 13.54 -5.48
C SER A 75 9.63 14.68 -5.29
N LYS A 76 8.34 14.33 -5.24
CA LYS A 76 7.25 15.28 -5.07
C LYS A 76 6.60 15.14 -3.71
N SER A 77 6.82 16.13 -2.85
CA SER A 77 6.15 16.25 -1.55
C SER A 77 4.85 17.03 -1.73
N THR A 78 3.71 16.37 -1.61
CA THR A 78 2.40 17.02 -1.62
C THR A 78 2.21 17.77 -0.31
N SER A 79 2.09 19.10 -0.37
CA SER A 79 1.91 19.96 0.79
C SER A 79 0.43 20.25 1.10
N GLU A 80 -0.40 20.29 0.06
CA GLU A 80 -1.82 20.62 0.21
C GLU A 80 -2.64 19.94 -0.90
N ILE A 81 -3.86 19.56 -0.56
CA ILE A 81 -4.85 19.05 -1.54
C ILE A 81 -6.15 19.82 -1.31
N LEU A 82 -6.49 20.65 -2.26
CA LEU A 82 -7.77 21.35 -2.29
C LEU A 82 -8.80 20.48 -3.03
N MET A 83 -9.69 19.87 -2.25
CA MET A 83 -10.76 19.04 -2.77
C MET A 83 -11.97 19.93 -3.10
N HIS A 84 -12.28 20.08 -4.35
CA HIS A 84 -13.45 20.82 -4.79
C HIS A 84 -14.64 19.87 -4.98
N GLY A 85 -15.81 20.25 -4.49
CA GLY A 85 -17.08 19.52 -4.69
C GLY A 85 -17.79 19.98 -5.95
N GLY A 86 -18.47 19.04 -6.62
CA GLY A 86 -19.29 19.28 -7.82
C GLY A 86 -18.82 18.47 -9.04
N GLU A 87 -19.74 18.25 -9.99
CA GLU A 87 -19.52 17.31 -11.11
C GLU A 87 -18.41 17.70 -12.10
N GLN A 88 -17.89 18.93 -12.04
CA GLN A 88 -16.84 19.45 -12.93
C GLN A 88 -15.68 20.13 -12.19
N ALA A 89 -15.66 20.05 -10.86
CA ALA A 89 -14.63 20.69 -10.04
C ALA A 89 -13.37 19.82 -9.99
N LYS A 90 -12.25 20.36 -10.48
CA LYS A 90 -10.95 19.70 -10.36
C LYS A 90 -10.38 19.83 -8.95
N HIS A 91 -9.77 18.75 -8.49
CA HIS A 91 -8.96 18.76 -7.28
C HIS A 91 -7.57 19.31 -7.63
N ARG A 92 -7.03 20.15 -6.76
CA ARG A 92 -5.70 20.74 -6.94
C ARG A 92 -4.74 20.21 -5.89
N LEU A 93 -3.66 19.60 -6.35
CA LEU A 93 -2.52 19.24 -5.51
C LEU A 93 -1.47 20.34 -5.62
N ALA A 94 -1.00 20.86 -4.47
CA ALA A 94 0.15 21.73 -4.40
C ALA A 94 1.36 20.94 -3.85
N PHE A 95 2.53 21.16 -4.42
CA PHE A 95 3.77 20.52 -4.01
C PHE A 95 4.69 21.49 -3.28
N ALA A 96 5.58 20.98 -2.44
CA ALA A 96 6.52 21.77 -1.66
C ALA A 96 7.50 22.60 -2.53
N ASP A 97 7.69 22.22 -3.78
CA ASP A 97 8.50 22.96 -4.76
C ASP A 97 7.72 24.10 -5.48
N GLY A 98 6.48 24.36 -5.06
CA GLY A 98 5.60 25.39 -5.63
C GLY A 98 4.87 24.99 -6.91
N SER A 99 5.14 23.80 -7.47
CA SER A 99 4.38 23.30 -8.62
C SER A 99 3.00 22.79 -8.19
N GLN A 100 2.09 22.66 -9.15
CA GLN A 100 0.70 22.21 -8.91
C GLN A 100 0.27 21.20 -9.97
N LEU A 101 -0.71 20.36 -9.61
CA LEU A 101 -1.36 19.41 -10.50
C LEU A 101 -2.88 19.47 -10.29
N GLU A 102 -3.65 19.62 -11.35
CA GLU A 102 -5.11 19.60 -11.29
C GLU A 102 -5.64 18.33 -11.95
N VAL A 103 -6.52 17.60 -11.22
CA VAL A 103 -7.09 16.33 -11.66
C VAL A 103 -8.55 16.20 -11.22
N ASP A 104 -9.27 15.28 -11.86
CA ASP A 104 -10.66 15.00 -11.51
C ASP A 104 -10.79 13.93 -10.42
N VAL A 105 -9.80 13.03 -10.30
CA VAL A 105 -9.81 11.91 -9.35
C VAL A 105 -8.49 11.85 -8.59
N VAL A 106 -8.56 11.76 -7.26
CA VAL A 106 -7.39 11.55 -6.39
C VAL A 106 -7.53 10.22 -5.67
N VAL A 107 -6.52 9.37 -5.79
CA VAL A 107 -6.42 8.08 -5.08
C VAL A 107 -5.18 8.10 -4.17
N PHE A 108 -5.39 7.79 -2.91
CA PHE A 108 -4.30 7.66 -1.94
C PHE A 108 -3.83 6.21 -1.85
N SER A 109 -2.54 5.99 -2.00
CA SER A 109 -1.87 4.69 -1.83
C SER A 109 -0.51 4.87 -1.14
N THR A 110 -0.51 5.58 -0.01
CA THR A 110 0.69 6.01 0.72
C THR A 110 1.12 5.04 1.82
N GLY A 111 0.82 3.77 1.66
CA GLY A 111 1.11 2.71 2.61
C GLY A 111 -0.12 2.29 3.41
N ILE A 112 0.10 1.31 4.29
CA ILE A 112 -0.93 0.72 5.14
C ILE A 112 -0.64 1.02 6.62
N ARG A 113 -1.69 0.95 7.43
CA ARG A 113 -1.58 0.94 8.89
C ARG A 113 -2.32 -0.28 9.41
N PRO A 114 -1.75 -1.02 10.37
CA PRO A 114 -2.45 -2.13 11.00
C PRO A 114 -3.79 -1.69 11.59
N GLN A 115 -4.84 -2.45 11.31
CA GLN A 115 -6.15 -2.21 11.92
C GLN A 115 -6.20 -2.87 13.31
N ASP A 116 -5.75 -2.13 14.32
CA ASP A 116 -5.56 -2.59 15.69
C ASP A 116 -6.64 -2.10 16.68
N THR A 117 -7.72 -1.51 16.17
CA THR A 117 -8.79 -0.90 16.99
C THR A 117 -9.39 -1.89 17.98
N LEU A 118 -9.63 -3.14 17.57
CA LEU A 118 -10.16 -4.17 18.46
C LEU A 118 -9.17 -4.53 19.58
N GLY A 119 -7.86 -4.58 19.25
CA GLY A 119 -6.82 -4.80 20.24
C GLY A 119 -6.78 -3.69 21.29
N ARG A 120 -6.93 -2.43 20.87
CA ARG A 120 -7.00 -1.29 21.79
C ARG A 120 -8.24 -1.34 22.68
N TYR A 121 -9.40 -1.74 22.17
CA TYR A 121 -10.61 -1.91 22.98
C TYR A 121 -10.52 -3.07 23.96
N GLY A 122 -9.73 -4.09 23.63
CA GLY A 122 -9.47 -5.25 24.47
C GLY A 122 -8.24 -5.09 25.39
N ASP A 123 -7.68 -3.88 25.52
CA ASP A 123 -6.48 -3.59 26.32
C ASP A 123 -5.27 -4.49 25.97
N LEU A 124 -5.18 -4.95 24.71
CA LEU A 124 -4.05 -5.74 24.25
C LEU A 124 -2.82 -4.84 24.02
N ALA A 125 -1.63 -5.42 24.13
CA ALA A 125 -0.39 -4.72 23.81
C ALA A 125 -0.35 -4.34 22.31
N ILE A 126 -0.08 -3.05 22.04
CA ILE A 126 0.02 -2.50 20.70
C ILE A 126 1.45 -2.02 20.46
N ALA A 127 2.00 -2.35 19.29
CA ALA A 127 3.33 -1.91 18.92
C ALA A 127 3.38 -0.37 18.65
N GLU A 128 4.55 0.24 18.78
CA GLU A 128 4.74 1.69 18.65
C GLU A 128 4.20 2.25 17.33
N ARG A 129 4.39 1.53 16.22
CA ARG A 129 3.90 1.91 14.88
C ARG A 129 2.50 1.37 14.56
N GLY A 130 1.80 0.85 15.56
CA GLY A 130 0.52 0.15 15.42
C GLY A 130 0.67 -1.35 15.26
N GLY A 131 -0.46 -2.07 15.33
CA GLY A 131 -0.55 -3.53 15.27
C GLY A 131 -0.52 -4.19 16.64
N ILE A 132 -1.32 -5.25 16.77
CA ILE A 132 -1.44 -6.03 17.99
C ILE A 132 -0.16 -6.86 18.17
N VAL A 133 0.54 -6.67 19.28
CA VAL A 133 1.79 -7.40 19.56
C VAL A 133 1.48 -8.89 19.74
N ILE A 134 2.24 -9.73 19.04
CA ILE A 134 2.14 -11.19 19.13
C ILE A 134 3.51 -11.82 19.42
N ASP A 135 3.48 -13.00 20.02
CA ASP A 135 4.64 -13.88 20.16
C ASP A 135 4.83 -14.79 18.94
N ASP A 136 5.77 -15.75 19.03
CA ASP A 136 6.07 -16.68 17.96
C ASP A 136 4.95 -17.67 17.65
N HIS A 137 3.97 -17.84 18.54
CA HIS A 137 2.76 -18.65 18.34
C HIS A 137 1.55 -17.83 17.87
N CYS A 138 1.75 -16.53 17.57
CA CYS A 138 0.71 -15.56 17.25
C CYS A 138 -0.23 -15.24 18.41
N LEU A 139 0.17 -15.56 19.67
CA LEU A 139 -0.57 -15.26 20.87
C LEU A 139 -0.33 -13.79 21.25
N THR A 140 -1.38 -13.11 21.70
CA THR A 140 -1.32 -11.70 22.13
C THR A 140 -0.86 -11.58 23.60
N SER A 141 -0.95 -10.39 24.18
CA SER A 141 -0.77 -10.18 25.63
C SER A 141 -1.85 -10.83 26.49
N ASP A 142 -2.97 -11.23 25.92
CA ASP A 142 -4.02 -12.02 26.55
C ASP A 142 -3.84 -13.49 26.12
N PRO A 143 -3.77 -14.46 27.10
CA PRO A 143 -3.49 -15.85 26.79
C PRO A 143 -4.62 -16.59 26.04
N ASP A 144 -5.79 -16.00 25.93
CA ASP A 144 -6.95 -16.57 25.23
C ASP A 144 -7.19 -15.92 23.85
N ILE A 145 -6.33 -14.96 23.45
CA ILE A 145 -6.51 -14.18 22.22
C ILE A 145 -5.31 -14.31 21.29
N TYR A 146 -5.55 -14.67 20.04
CA TYR A 146 -4.57 -14.67 18.96
C TYR A 146 -4.84 -13.52 18.01
N ALA A 147 -3.77 -12.97 17.39
CA ALA A 147 -3.88 -12.02 16.30
C ALA A 147 -3.03 -12.47 15.10
N ILE A 148 -3.62 -12.45 13.90
CA ILE A 148 -2.97 -12.92 12.68
C ILE A 148 -3.20 -11.92 11.52
N GLY A 149 -2.31 -11.93 10.54
CA GLY A 149 -2.41 -11.09 9.35
C GLY A 149 -1.98 -9.64 9.59
N GLU A 150 -2.56 -8.72 8.83
CA GLU A 150 -2.10 -7.32 8.79
C GLU A 150 -2.35 -6.52 10.08
N CYS A 151 -3.22 -6.99 10.97
CA CYS A 151 -3.44 -6.37 12.28
C CYS A 151 -2.38 -6.74 13.31
N ALA A 152 -1.59 -7.78 13.07
CA ALA A 152 -0.60 -8.30 14.01
C ALA A 152 0.78 -7.67 13.80
N ALA A 153 1.50 -7.45 14.90
CA ALA A 153 2.89 -6.99 14.93
C ALA A 153 3.77 -8.03 15.65
N TRP A 154 4.64 -8.70 14.89
CA TRP A 154 5.61 -9.65 15.39
C TRP A 154 7.00 -9.03 15.45
N GLN A 155 7.64 -9.01 16.62
CA GLN A 155 8.95 -8.39 16.84
C GLN A 155 9.05 -6.95 16.30
N GLY A 156 7.97 -6.15 16.45
CA GLY A 156 7.89 -4.77 15.97
C GLY A 156 7.68 -4.63 14.46
N ARG A 157 7.54 -5.73 13.72
CA ARG A 157 7.28 -5.75 12.27
C ARG A 157 5.82 -6.13 12.00
N PHE A 158 5.22 -5.52 10.99
CA PHE A 158 3.92 -5.90 10.45
C PHE A 158 4.05 -6.22 8.95
N PHE A 159 3.17 -7.09 8.46
CA PHE A 159 3.30 -7.68 7.13
C PHE A 159 2.11 -7.29 6.27
N GLY A 160 2.34 -6.44 5.27
CA GLY A 160 1.31 -5.93 4.35
C GLY A 160 1.00 -6.86 3.18
N LEU A 161 1.15 -8.18 3.35
CA LEU A 161 0.85 -9.20 2.35
C LEU A 161 -0.02 -10.29 2.96
N VAL A 162 -0.79 -10.98 2.12
CA VAL A 162 -1.69 -12.04 2.58
C VAL A 162 -0.96 -13.32 3.00
N ALA A 163 0.17 -13.65 2.35
CA ALA A 163 0.90 -14.90 2.59
C ALA A 163 1.42 -15.06 4.04
N PRO A 164 1.99 -14.02 4.69
CA PRO A 164 2.33 -14.06 6.11
C PRO A 164 1.12 -14.41 6.99
N GLY A 165 -0.05 -13.84 6.71
CA GLY A 165 -1.28 -14.11 7.45
C GLY A 165 -1.70 -15.59 7.37
N TYR A 166 -1.57 -16.23 6.23
CA TYR A 166 -1.81 -17.69 6.11
C TYR A 166 -0.82 -18.51 6.92
N LYS A 167 0.46 -18.14 6.93
CA LYS A 167 1.48 -18.80 7.76
C LYS A 167 1.16 -18.66 9.25
N MET A 168 0.80 -17.44 9.69
CA MET A 168 0.35 -17.19 11.07
C MET A 168 -0.88 -18.04 11.42
N ALA A 169 -1.87 -18.15 10.53
CA ALA A 169 -3.06 -18.98 10.77
C ALA A 169 -2.71 -20.45 10.96
N GLN A 170 -1.80 -21.01 10.16
CA GLN A 170 -1.33 -22.40 10.33
C GLN A 170 -0.66 -22.62 11.67
N ILE A 171 0.20 -21.68 12.11
CA ILE A 171 0.90 -21.74 13.39
C ILE A 171 -0.10 -21.65 14.55
N THR A 172 -1.07 -20.74 14.47
CA THR A 172 -2.13 -20.60 15.47
C THR A 172 -2.92 -21.90 15.62
N VAL A 173 -3.31 -22.54 14.51
CA VAL A 173 -4.03 -23.81 14.54
C VAL A 173 -3.19 -24.91 15.15
N ASP A 174 -1.91 -25.01 14.78
CA ASP A 174 -0.99 -26.00 15.37
C ASP A 174 -0.87 -25.83 16.87
N HIS A 175 -0.66 -24.60 17.35
CA HIS A 175 -0.57 -24.28 18.78
C HIS A 175 -1.87 -24.61 19.53
N LEU A 176 -3.03 -24.30 18.97
CA LEU A 176 -4.34 -24.67 19.56
C LEU A 176 -4.54 -26.18 19.68
N LEU A 177 -3.89 -26.97 18.83
CA LEU A 177 -3.92 -28.44 18.85
C LEU A 177 -2.81 -29.05 19.73
N GLY A 178 -2.02 -28.23 20.43
CA GLY A 178 -0.93 -28.68 21.32
C GLY A 178 0.41 -28.87 20.61
N GLY A 179 0.58 -28.39 19.36
CA GLY A 179 1.86 -28.33 18.65
C GLY A 179 2.73 -27.16 19.13
N ASP A 180 3.97 -27.08 18.64
CA ASP A 180 4.97 -26.05 18.98
C ASP A 180 5.56 -25.36 17.75
N SER A 181 4.81 -25.31 16.64
CA SER A 181 5.24 -24.56 15.45
C SER A 181 5.35 -23.06 15.74
N ARG A 182 6.38 -22.42 15.18
CA ARG A 182 6.70 -21.02 15.49
C ARG A 182 6.72 -20.16 14.23
N PHE A 183 6.28 -18.92 14.38
CA PHE A 183 6.43 -17.90 13.36
C PHE A 183 7.85 -17.34 13.41
N GLU A 184 8.59 -17.56 12.33
CA GLU A 184 9.98 -17.10 12.17
C GLU A 184 10.09 -15.97 11.13
N GLY A 185 8.97 -15.27 10.89
CA GLY A 185 8.85 -14.30 9.82
C GLY A 185 8.29 -14.90 8.53
N ALA A 186 8.24 -14.08 7.50
CA ALA A 186 7.70 -14.47 6.21
C ALA A 186 8.53 -13.89 5.07
N ASP A 187 8.52 -14.58 3.94
CA ASP A 187 9.06 -14.07 2.68
C ASP A 187 8.20 -12.90 2.19
N MET A 188 8.82 -11.74 2.05
CA MET A 188 8.18 -10.49 1.58
C MET A 188 8.40 -10.27 0.08
N SER A 189 8.82 -11.29 -0.66
CA SER A 189 8.94 -11.24 -2.11
C SER A 189 7.63 -10.75 -2.74
N ALA A 190 7.72 -9.77 -3.60
CA ALA A 190 6.58 -9.15 -4.25
C ALA A 190 6.66 -9.27 -5.77
N LYS A 191 5.49 -9.42 -6.39
CA LYS A 191 5.35 -9.42 -7.86
C LYS A 191 4.38 -8.33 -8.28
N LEU A 192 4.86 -7.41 -9.10
CA LEU A 192 4.02 -6.43 -9.79
C LEU A 192 3.70 -6.95 -11.19
N LYS A 193 2.43 -7.00 -11.53
CA LYS A 193 1.97 -7.18 -12.91
C LYS A 193 1.15 -5.96 -13.30
N LEU A 194 1.77 -5.01 -13.97
CA LEU A 194 1.13 -3.77 -14.34
C LEU A 194 1.25 -3.55 -15.84
N LEU A 195 0.11 -3.42 -16.54
CA LEU A 195 0.05 -3.04 -17.96
C LEU A 195 1.06 -3.80 -18.86
N GLY A 196 1.29 -5.09 -18.57
CA GLY A 196 2.27 -5.90 -19.28
C GLY A 196 3.72 -5.79 -18.80
N VAL A 197 3.99 -5.03 -17.73
CA VAL A 197 5.27 -5.05 -17.01
C VAL A 197 5.19 -6.08 -15.90
N SER A 198 6.18 -6.96 -15.85
CA SER A 198 6.38 -7.87 -14.72
C SER A 198 7.64 -7.45 -13.97
N VAL A 199 7.47 -7.13 -12.70
CA VAL A 199 8.58 -6.87 -11.77
C VAL A 199 8.52 -7.92 -10.68
N GLY A 200 9.64 -8.55 -10.38
CA GLY A 200 9.81 -9.45 -9.24
C GLY A 200 10.89 -8.90 -8.32
N SER A 201 10.56 -8.71 -7.05
CA SER A 201 11.52 -8.46 -5.98
C SER A 201 11.62 -9.72 -5.13
N ILE A 202 12.83 -10.20 -4.89
CA ILE A 202 13.11 -11.44 -4.17
C ILE A 202 14.09 -11.14 -3.06
N GLY A 203 13.76 -11.54 -1.82
CA GLY A 203 14.54 -11.27 -0.63
C GLY A 203 14.28 -9.90 -0.03
N ASP A 204 15.13 -9.52 0.91
CA ASP A 204 15.12 -8.19 1.54
C ASP A 204 15.95 -7.23 0.68
N ALA A 205 15.34 -6.13 0.24
CA ALA A 205 15.97 -5.08 -0.55
C ALA A 205 16.55 -3.97 0.33
#